data_70e8f416415769f718bb15603043f006
#
_entry.id   70e8f416415769f718bb15603043f006
#
_cell.length_a   1.000
_cell.length_b   1.000
_cell.length_c   1.000
_cell.angle_alpha   90.00
_cell.angle_beta   90.00
_cell.angle_gamma   90.00
#
_symmetry.space_group_name_H-M   'P 1'
#
loop_
_entity.id
_entity.type
_entity.pdbx_description
1 polymer ?
#
loop_
_entity_poly.entity_id
_entity_poly.type
_entity_poly.pdbx_seq_one_letter_code
_entity_poly.pdbx_strand_id
1 'polypeptide(L)'
;AFRYKELLEKNIRQHIRVNEYASMMGISRIALNKAVENEFGVTAVHLLKQRLLQEIKNDLLFSDLSVKEIAYKLQFSAPNHLMRFFKQQTGTTVGKFMEEVKNNGVS
;
A
#
# COMPACT_ATOMS: atom_id res chain seq x y z
N ALA A 1 10.07 13.10 -8.49
CA ALA A 1 8.96 12.24 -8.06
C ALA A 1 8.98 10.86 -8.71
N PHE A 2 9.56 10.74 -9.89
CA PHE A 2 9.74 9.42 -10.50
C PHE A 2 10.59 8.50 -9.62
N ARG A 3 11.66 9.05 -9.01
CA ARG A 3 12.48 8.28 -8.09
C ARG A 3 11.69 7.79 -6.87
N TYR A 4 10.74 8.58 -6.40
CA TYR A 4 9.87 8.16 -5.31
C TYR A 4 9.08 6.91 -5.69
N LYS A 5 8.50 6.87 -6.88
CA LYS A 5 7.77 5.68 -7.34
C LYS A 5 8.68 4.46 -7.45
N GLU A 6 9.90 4.63 -7.91
CA GLU A 6 10.87 3.54 -7.95
C GLU A 6 11.17 3.02 -6.55
N LEU A 7 11.36 3.93 -5.58
CA LEU A 7 11.61 3.54 -4.18
C LEU A 7 10.41 2.84 -3.58
N LEU A 8 9.18 3.29 -3.90
CA LEU A 8 7.98 2.61 -3.43
C LEU A 8 7.95 1.16 -3.92
N GLU A 9 8.20 0.93 -5.19
CA GLU A 9 8.21 -0.42 -5.75
C GLU A 9 9.24 -1.30 -5.08
N LYS A 10 10.41 -0.74 -4.80
CA LYS A 10 11.51 -1.49 -4.21
C LYS A 10 11.28 -1.83 -2.74
N ASN A 11 10.59 -0.96 -2.00
CA ASN A 11 10.51 -1.04 -0.54
C ASN A 11 9.10 -1.20 0.01
N ILE A 12 8.10 -1.42 -0.83
CA ILE A 12 6.70 -1.40 -0.39
C ILE A 12 6.42 -2.43 0.72
N ARG A 13 7.14 -3.53 0.74
CA ARG A 13 6.94 -4.58 1.73
C ARG A 13 7.59 -4.29 3.08
N GLN A 14 8.39 -3.23 3.17
CA GLN A 14 9.11 -2.88 4.39
C GLN A 14 8.35 -1.93 5.31
N HIS A 15 7.16 -1.50 4.90
CA HIS A 15 6.31 -0.61 5.70
C HIS A 15 7.00 0.72 6.05
N ILE A 16 7.76 1.27 5.09
CA ILE A 16 8.50 2.52 5.25
C ILE A 16 7.55 3.70 5.16
N ARG A 17 7.76 4.71 6.00
CA ARG A 17 6.93 5.91 6.03
C ARG A 17 7.45 6.98 5.07
N VAL A 18 6.58 7.93 4.72
CA VAL A 18 6.93 9.02 3.79
C VAL A 18 8.16 9.79 4.25
N ASN A 19 8.29 10.08 5.55
CA ASN A 19 9.48 10.76 6.09
C ASN A 19 10.76 9.99 5.78
N GLU A 20 10.70 8.69 5.87
CA GLU A 20 11.86 7.84 5.59
C GLU A 20 12.21 7.84 4.10
N TYR A 21 11.19 7.82 3.24
CA TYR A 21 11.42 7.95 1.80
C TYR A 21 12.07 9.28 1.45
N ALA A 22 11.58 10.38 2.06
CA ALA A 22 12.18 11.70 1.86
C ALA A 22 13.66 11.70 2.27
N SER A 23 13.97 11.09 3.41
CA SER A 23 15.36 10.97 3.90
C SER A 23 16.23 10.18 2.91
N MET A 24 15.70 9.08 2.38
CA MET A 24 16.40 8.27 1.38
C MET A 24 16.72 9.07 0.11
N MET A 25 15.87 10.03 -0.22
CA MET A 25 16.05 10.89 -1.37
C MET A 25 16.85 12.15 -1.06
N GLY A 26 17.21 12.37 0.20
CA GLY A 26 17.98 13.55 0.61
C GLY A 26 17.18 14.86 0.56
N ILE A 27 15.87 14.80 0.69
CA ILE A 27 15.00 15.98 0.64
C ILE A 27 14.04 15.97 1.83
N SER A 28 13.40 17.12 2.08
CA SER A 28 12.41 17.22 3.15
C SER A 28 11.10 16.57 2.72
N ARG A 29 10.26 16.22 3.69
CA ARG A 29 8.93 15.71 3.42
C ARG A 29 8.09 16.71 2.63
N ILE A 30 8.23 17.99 2.97
CA ILE A 30 7.49 19.06 2.26
C ILE A 30 7.91 19.13 0.81
N ALA A 31 9.21 19.06 0.53
CA ALA A 31 9.72 19.05 -0.85
C ALA A 31 9.24 17.82 -1.62
N LEU A 32 9.23 16.66 -0.96
CA LEU A 32 8.73 15.43 -1.58
C LEU A 32 7.24 15.57 -1.94
N ASN A 33 6.43 16.05 -1.01
CA ASN A 33 5.00 16.22 -1.27
C ASN A 33 4.75 17.19 -2.43
N LYS A 34 5.49 18.30 -2.48
CA LYS A 34 5.34 19.25 -3.58
C LYS A 34 5.67 18.63 -4.93
N ALA A 35 6.75 17.86 -4.99
CA ALA A 35 7.16 17.19 -6.23
C ALA A 35 6.11 16.18 -6.68
N VAL A 36 5.59 15.38 -5.73
CA VAL A 36 4.58 14.37 -6.03
C VAL A 36 3.28 15.01 -6.47
N GLU A 37 2.83 16.06 -5.78
CA GLU A 37 1.60 16.76 -6.15
C GLU A 37 1.71 17.42 -7.51
N ASN A 38 2.86 18.00 -7.83
CA ASN A 38 3.08 18.63 -9.14
C ASN A 38 3.05 17.61 -10.28
N GLU A 39 3.58 16.41 -10.04
CA GLU A 39 3.69 15.40 -11.10
C GLU A 39 2.46 14.50 -11.20
N PHE A 40 1.86 14.13 -10.06
CA PHE A 40 0.80 13.13 -10.03
C PHE A 40 -0.55 13.65 -9.53
N GLY A 41 -0.61 14.90 -9.05
CA GLY A 41 -1.85 15.48 -8.54
C GLY A 41 -2.34 14.94 -7.21
N VAL A 42 -1.53 14.14 -6.51
CA VAL A 42 -1.87 13.56 -5.22
C VAL A 42 -0.68 13.68 -4.27
N THR A 43 -0.92 13.45 -2.98
CA THR A 43 0.16 13.52 -1.98
C THR A 43 1.06 12.27 -2.02
N ALA A 44 2.26 12.42 -1.45
CA ALA A 44 3.19 11.29 -1.35
C ALA A 44 2.59 10.15 -0.53
N VAL A 45 1.88 10.46 0.57
CA VAL A 45 1.26 9.42 1.39
C VAL A 45 0.12 8.73 0.64
N HIS A 46 -0.58 9.45 -0.23
CA HIS A 46 -1.65 8.85 -1.04
C HIS A 46 -1.08 7.80 -2.01
N LEU A 47 0.02 8.12 -2.68
CA LEU A 47 0.67 7.16 -3.56
C LEU A 47 1.17 5.94 -2.79
N LEU A 48 1.75 6.16 -1.60
CA LEU A 48 2.20 5.07 -0.75
C LEU A 48 1.04 4.13 -0.39
N LYS A 49 -0.07 4.69 0.06
CA LYS A 49 -1.24 3.90 0.45
C LYS A 49 -1.84 3.15 -0.73
N GLN A 50 -1.91 3.80 -1.89
CA GLN A 50 -2.41 3.13 -3.10
C GLN A 50 -1.53 1.94 -3.48
N ARG A 51 -0.22 2.12 -3.43
CA ARG A 51 0.70 1.03 -3.78
C ARG A 51 0.65 -0.11 -2.77
N LEU A 52 0.55 0.22 -1.48
CA LEU A 52 0.42 -0.80 -0.44
C LEU A 52 -0.89 -1.57 -0.59
N LEU A 53 -1.98 -0.87 -0.86
CA LEU A 53 -3.27 -1.52 -1.11
C LEU A 53 -3.18 -2.46 -2.30
N GLN A 54 -2.51 -2.05 -3.37
CA GLN A 54 -2.33 -2.90 -4.55
C GLN A 54 -1.56 -4.17 -4.20
N GLU A 55 -0.54 -4.05 -3.35
CA GLU A 55 0.23 -5.22 -2.92
C GLU A 55 -0.64 -6.19 -2.12
N ILE A 56 -1.48 -5.65 -1.22
CA ILE A 56 -2.41 -6.48 -0.44
C ILE A 56 -3.38 -7.20 -1.37
N LYS A 57 -3.97 -6.50 -2.32
CA LYS A 57 -4.92 -7.10 -3.27
C LYS A 57 -4.27 -8.19 -4.10
N ASN A 58 -3.04 -7.95 -4.56
CA ASN A 58 -2.31 -8.95 -5.34
C ASN A 58 -2.08 -10.21 -4.52
N ASP A 59 -1.68 -10.07 -3.26
CA ASP A 59 -1.49 -11.23 -2.40
C ASP A 59 -2.80 -11.96 -2.12
N LEU A 60 -3.88 -11.22 -1.89
CA LEU A 60 -5.19 -11.83 -1.66
C LEU A 60 -5.68 -12.62 -2.87
N LEU A 61 -5.43 -12.14 -4.08
CA LEU A 61 -5.94 -12.72 -5.30
C LEU A 61 -5.05 -13.80 -5.89
N PHE A 62 -3.75 -13.66 -5.75
CA PHE A 62 -2.80 -14.48 -6.51
C PHE A 62 -1.81 -15.27 -5.66
N SER A 63 -1.89 -15.20 -4.34
CA SER A 63 -1.05 -16.02 -3.47
C SER A 63 -1.92 -16.96 -2.63
N ASP A 64 -1.30 -17.96 -2.02
CA ASP A 64 -1.98 -18.88 -1.11
C ASP A 64 -1.86 -18.41 0.35
N LEU A 65 -1.35 -17.21 0.58
CA LEU A 65 -1.14 -16.70 1.92
C LEU A 65 -2.46 -16.33 2.59
N SER A 66 -2.55 -16.63 3.89
CA SER A 66 -3.66 -16.16 4.71
C SER A 66 -3.52 -14.66 4.97
N VAL A 67 -4.59 -14.02 5.44
CA VAL A 67 -4.54 -12.59 5.82
C VAL A 67 -3.45 -12.37 6.88
N LYS A 68 -3.33 -13.28 7.84
CA LYS A 68 -2.31 -13.22 8.87
C LYS A 68 -0.91 -13.24 8.28
N GLU A 69 -0.67 -14.15 7.32
CA GLU A 69 0.62 -14.25 6.66
C GLU A 69 0.93 -13.02 5.81
N ILE A 70 -0.07 -12.47 5.12
CA ILE A 70 0.10 -11.24 4.35
C ILE A 70 0.45 -10.07 5.26
N ALA A 71 -0.23 -9.96 6.41
CA ALA A 71 0.05 -8.90 7.39
C ALA A 71 1.51 -8.96 7.85
N TYR A 72 2.01 -10.14 8.17
CA TYR A 72 3.40 -10.29 8.57
C TYR A 72 4.37 -10.01 7.44
N LYS A 73 4.07 -10.48 6.24
CA LYS A 73 4.89 -10.24 5.06
C LYS A 73 5.07 -8.74 4.79
N LEU A 74 3.99 -7.97 4.96
CA LEU A 74 3.99 -6.53 4.70
C LEU A 74 4.31 -5.71 5.94
N GLN A 75 4.70 -6.37 7.03
CA GLN A 75 5.16 -5.76 8.28
C GLN A 75 4.12 -4.90 8.99
N PHE A 76 2.85 -5.28 8.90
CA PHE A 76 1.83 -4.74 9.80
C PHE A 76 2.08 -5.31 11.19
N SER A 77 1.82 -4.52 12.22
CA SER A 77 2.05 -4.97 13.60
C SER A 77 1.05 -6.06 14.05
N ALA A 78 -0.10 -6.18 13.38
CA ALA A 78 -1.07 -7.22 13.65
C ALA A 78 -2.01 -7.39 12.46
N PRO A 79 -2.61 -8.59 12.26
CA PRO A 79 -3.54 -8.80 11.15
C PRO A 79 -4.71 -7.82 11.11
N ASN A 80 -5.24 -7.43 12.29
CA ASN A 80 -6.35 -6.48 12.33
C ASN A 80 -5.95 -5.08 11.85
N HIS A 81 -4.68 -4.73 11.90
CA HIS A 81 -4.21 -3.45 11.35
C HIS A 81 -4.29 -3.45 9.84
N LEU A 82 -3.93 -4.56 9.21
CA LEU A 82 -4.08 -4.71 7.76
C LEU A 82 -5.55 -4.64 7.37
N MET A 83 -6.42 -5.35 8.10
CA MET A 83 -7.84 -5.38 7.79
C MET A 83 -8.48 -4.00 7.95
N ARG A 84 -8.07 -3.24 8.96
CA ARG A 84 -8.55 -1.87 9.15
C ARG A 84 -8.08 -0.96 8.02
N PHE A 85 -6.81 -1.06 7.65
CA PHE A 85 -6.25 -0.30 6.54
C PHE A 85 -7.02 -0.58 5.25
N PHE A 86 -7.25 -1.85 4.97
CA PHE A 86 -7.98 -2.27 3.77
C PHE A 86 -9.38 -1.66 3.74
N LYS A 87 -10.11 -1.75 4.85
CA LYS A 87 -11.46 -1.18 4.91
C LYS A 87 -11.46 0.34 4.78
N GLN A 88 -10.50 1.02 5.39
CA GLN A 88 -10.39 2.47 5.26
C GLN A 88 -10.12 2.90 3.82
N GLN A 89 -9.32 2.14 3.09
CA GLN A 89 -8.97 2.48 1.72
C GLN A 89 -10.04 2.12 0.70
N THR A 90 -10.77 1.04 0.92
CA THR A 90 -11.72 0.51 -0.08
C THR A 90 -13.19 0.67 0.31
N GLY A 91 -13.48 0.89 1.59
CA GLY A 91 -14.85 0.93 2.08
C GLY A 91 -15.45 -0.44 2.32
N THR A 92 -14.72 -1.52 2.05
CA THR A 92 -15.23 -2.88 2.23
C THR A 92 -14.22 -3.72 3.03
N THR A 93 -14.73 -4.76 3.69
CA THR A 93 -13.84 -5.66 4.46
C THR A 93 -13.07 -6.58 3.51
N VAL A 94 -11.96 -7.12 4.01
CA VAL A 94 -11.19 -8.13 3.26
C VAL A 94 -12.08 -9.33 2.93
N GLY A 95 -12.85 -9.80 3.92
CA GLY A 95 -13.74 -10.95 3.72
C GLY A 95 -14.77 -10.70 2.62
N LYS A 96 -15.40 -9.53 2.64
CA LYS A 96 -16.38 -9.17 1.62
C LYS A 96 -15.75 -9.02 0.23
N PHE A 97 -14.57 -8.43 0.19
CA PHE A 97 -13.82 -8.29 -1.06
C PHE A 97 -13.54 -9.67 -1.68
N MET A 98 -13.06 -10.61 -0.88
CA MET A 98 -12.77 -11.96 -1.36
C MET A 98 -14.03 -12.69 -1.80
N GLU A 99 -15.12 -12.50 -1.08
CA GLU A 99 -16.41 -13.08 -1.44
C GLU A 99 -16.91 -12.55 -2.78
N GLU A 100 -16.84 -11.23 -3.00
CA GLU A 100 -17.26 -10.60 -4.25
C GLU A 100 -16.40 -11.07 -5.42
N VAL A 101 -15.10 -11.18 -5.24
CA VAL A 101 -14.19 -11.68 -6.28
C VAL A 101 -14.57 -13.11 -6.67
N LYS A 102 -14.82 -13.96 -5.66
CA LYS A 102 -15.19 -15.34 -5.88
C LYS A 102 -16.54 -15.45 -6.62
N ASN A 103 -17.52 -14.66 -6.21
CA ASN A 103 -18.86 -14.68 -6.80
C ASN A 103 -18.89 -14.14 -8.23
N ASN A 104 -18.04 -13.16 -8.53
CA ASN A 104 -17.98 -12.54 -9.85
C ASN A 104 -17.05 -13.28 -10.82
N GLY A 105 -16.43 -14.34 -10.37
CA GLY A 105 -15.54 -15.13 -11.22
C GLY A 105 -14.28 -14.36 -11.65
N VAL A 106 -13.89 -13.35 -10.92
CA VAL A 106 -12.66 -12.61 -11.20
C VAL A 106 -11.49 -13.50 -10.84
N SER A 107 -10.62 -13.70 -11.76
CA SER A 107 -9.46 -14.55 -11.56
C SER A 107 -8.20 -13.89 -12.05
#